data_17d7cabc2b20b3209ed77a4a23173268
#
_entry.id   17d7cabc2b20b3209ed77a4a23173268
#
_cell.length_a   1.000
_cell.length_b   1.000
_cell.length_c   1.000
_cell.angle_alpha   90.00
_cell.angle_beta   90.00
_cell.angle_gamma   90.00
#
_symmetry.space_group_name_H-M   'P 1'
#
loop_
_entity.id
_entity.type
_entity.pdbx_description
1 polymer ?
#
loop_
_entity_poly.entity_id
_entity_poly.type
_entity_poly.pdbx_seq_one_letter_code
_entity_poly.pdbx_strand_id
1 'polypeptide(L)'
;MAFDPEKPIPPRDTVQAAEAAHAHAVVNAATEKLEEEDQLEETLDSPSAELELTEDMCYDRLGYSFSERKKWTIISVIFLVQTSMNFNTSLYSNAATGISEEFNVSMQAARCGAMIFLVLYAFGCELWAPWSEELGRKPILQASLFLVNVFQLPVALAPNFASIMVGRALGGLSSAGGSVTLGMIADLWEPDAQQYAVAAVVFSSVGGSVLGPVVGGFVEAFLPWRWNIWIQLIFGGFVQVVHYLFVPETRTTVMMDRIAKNMRKSGENPHIYGPTEGMSFRQRFPPRELMATWIRPFKMFLTEPIVLVLSLLSGFSDALIFMFIQSLSLVYGQWGFNTWQKGLAFIPIVVGYFLAWFSFFPVIKRNIKERRDNPDSERAQYESRLWWLLYTVPCLPIGLIGFAWTSLPQCHWIGSMIFAAIIGVANYAIYMATIDYMICAYGPYSASATGGNGWSRDFLAGVLTIPATPFFTNIGGKYHLEYASTILFCISIPLVIAVYIIYWKGPALRKRSPFAQQLEDARHQMQVESRRGSKVVPVSRLNSYVRSQQDLRIRPIIGSRGNSRANSQANSRANSRRNSIIVNVNH
;
A
#
# COMPACT_ATOMS: atom_id res chain seq x y z
N MET A 1 38.77 -26.90 16.60
CA MET A 1 39.30 -26.72 15.24
C MET A 1 40.69 -27.35 15.22
N ALA A 2 40.86 -28.46 14.53
CA ALA A 2 42.11 -29.20 14.44
C ALA A 2 43.00 -28.53 13.37
N PHE A 3 44.26 -28.33 13.72
CA PHE A 3 45.31 -27.83 12.83
C PHE A 3 45.61 -28.92 11.79
N ASP A 4 45.54 -28.59 10.52
CA ASP A 4 45.94 -29.46 9.40
C ASP A 4 47.38 -29.08 8.98
N PRO A 5 48.37 -29.94 9.16
CA PRO A 5 49.78 -29.60 8.97
C PRO A 5 50.32 -29.73 7.53
N GLU A 6 49.48 -29.98 6.51
CA GLU A 6 49.94 -30.26 5.13
C GLU A 6 49.67 -29.16 4.10
N LYS A 7 49.34 -27.91 4.49
CA LYS A 7 49.30 -26.82 3.48
C LYS A 7 50.68 -26.17 3.35
N PRO A 8 51.28 -26.18 2.17
CA PRO A 8 52.58 -25.52 1.95
C PRO A 8 52.44 -24.01 2.17
N ILE A 9 53.32 -23.44 3.00
CA ILE A 9 53.42 -22.00 3.22
C ILE A 9 53.80 -21.35 1.87
N PRO A 10 53.04 -20.36 1.37
CA PRO A 10 53.38 -19.69 0.12
C PRO A 10 54.74 -18.97 0.25
N PRO A 11 55.52 -18.87 -0.83
CA PRO A 11 56.83 -18.21 -0.82
C PRO A 11 56.70 -16.76 -0.32
N ARG A 12 57.65 -16.29 0.47
CA ARG A 12 57.67 -14.93 1.03
C ARG A 12 57.45 -13.82 -0.01
N ASP A 13 57.91 -14.05 -1.24
CA ASP A 13 57.79 -13.10 -2.35
C ASP A 13 56.33 -12.92 -2.81
N THR A 14 55.48 -13.95 -2.68
CA THR A 14 54.04 -13.86 -3.04
C THR A 14 53.22 -13.11 -1.98
N VAL A 15 53.59 -13.18 -0.70
CA VAL A 15 52.94 -12.43 0.38
C VAL A 15 53.28 -10.95 0.30
N GLN A 16 54.57 -10.62 0.03
CA GLN A 16 54.98 -9.23 -0.17
C GLN A 16 54.39 -8.61 -1.42
N ALA A 17 54.21 -9.35 -2.50
CA ALA A 17 53.54 -8.89 -3.70
C ALA A 17 52.03 -8.63 -3.47
N ALA A 18 51.37 -9.47 -2.66
CA ALA A 18 49.97 -9.29 -2.29
C ALA A 18 49.77 -8.09 -1.35
N GLU A 19 50.68 -7.89 -0.37
CA GLU A 19 50.66 -6.72 0.52
C GLU A 19 50.94 -5.43 -0.25
N ALA A 20 51.88 -5.41 -1.20
CA ALA A 20 52.15 -4.29 -2.05
C ALA A 20 50.95 -3.95 -2.98
N ALA A 21 50.30 -4.97 -3.56
CA ALA A 21 49.10 -4.78 -4.37
C ALA A 21 47.91 -4.25 -3.54
N HIS A 22 47.77 -4.70 -2.30
CA HIS A 22 46.75 -4.19 -1.39
C HIS A 22 47.04 -2.75 -0.95
N ALA A 23 48.30 -2.42 -0.64
CA ALA A 23 48.69 -1.04 -0.32
C ALA A 23 48.46 -0.09 -1.51
N HIS A 24 48.80 -0.50 -2.75
CA HIS A 24 48.50 0.27 -3.95
C HIS A 24 46.99 0.46 -4.18
N ALA A 25 46.17 -0.57 -3.93
CA ALA A 25 44.72 -0.46 -4.05
C ALA A 25 44.11 0.51 -3.01
N VAL A 26 44.64 0.51 -1.78
CA VAL A 26 44.22 1.44 -0.71
C VAL A 26 44.64 2.88 -1.03
N VAL A 27 45.85 3.09 -1.56
CA VAL A 27 46.33 4.41 -1.96
C VAL A 27 45.52 4.94 -3.15
N ASN A 28 45.25 4.12 -4.16
CA ASN A 28 44.43 4.54 -5.31
C ASN A 28 42.99 4.90 -4.91
N ALA A 29 42.37 4.12 -4.00
CA ALA A 29 41.05 4.42 -3.47
C ALA A 29 41.02 5.68 -2.60
N ALA A 30 42.11 6.01 -1.92
CA ALA A 30 42.23 7.25 -1.16
C ALA A 30 42.48 8.47 -2.09
N THR A 31 43.21 8.28 -3.18
CA THR A 31 43.46 9.33 -4.18
C THR A 31 42.20 9.63 -5.00
N GLU A 32 41.41 8.59 -5.39
CA GLU A 32 40.10 8.77 -6.02
C GLU A 32 39.13 9.56 -5.12
N LYS A 33 39.15 9.30 -3.82
CA LYS A 33 38.30 10.04 -2.86
C LYS A 33 38.71 11.51 -2.72
N LEU A 34 40.01 11.78 -2.69
CA LEU A 34 40.50 13.15 -2.64
C LEU A 34 40.20 13.91 -3.94
N GLU A 35 40.29 13.24 -5.09
CA GLU A 35 39.90 13.82 -6.37
C GLU A 35 38.37 14.04 -6.49
N GLU A 36 37.55 13.18 -5.87
CA GLU A 36 36.09 13.38 -5.75
C GLU A 36 35.74 14.54 -4.79
N GLU A 37 36.44 14.67 -3.67
CA GLU A 37 36.26 15.78 -2.72
C GLU A 37 36.72 17.12 -3.34
N ASP A 38 37.87 17.18 -4.03
CA ASP A 38 38.33 18.34 -4.74
C ASP A 38 37.41 18.74 -5.91
N GLN A 39 36.85 17.76 -6.63
CA GLN A 39 35.84 18.02 -7.68
C GLN A 39 34.52 18.52 -7.09
N LEU A 40 34.16 18.09 -5.89
CA LEU A 40 32.98 18.55 -5.17
C LEU A 40 33.17 20.00 -4.66
N GLU A 41 34.35 20.33 -4.15
CA GLU A 41 34.68 21.69 -3.74
C GLU A 41 34.79 22.64 -4.95
N GLU A 42 35.37 22.21 -6.08
CA GLU A 42 35.45 23.01 -7.32
C GLU A 42 34.05 23.22 -7.97
N THR A 43 33.13 22.30 -7.80
CA THR A 43 31.73 22.46 -8.22
C THR A 43 30.90 23.33 -7.27
N LEU A 44 31.24 23.38 -5.99
CA LEU A 44 30.61 24.25 -5.00
C LEU A 44 31.09 25.74 -5.13
N ASP A 45 32.30 25.98 -5.60
CA ASP A 45 32.84 27.31 -5.80
C ASP A 45 32.49 27.93 -7.17
N SER A 46 31.80 27.23 -8.07
CA SER A 46 31.30 27.82 -9.30
C SER A 46 30.04 28.65 -9.03
N PRO A 47 30.02 29.98 -9.30
CA PRO A 47 28.89 30.87 -8.97
C PRO A 47 27.58 30.59 -9.71
N SER A 48 27.50 29.53 -10.49
CA SER A 48 26.35 29.18 -11.35
C SER A 48 25.91 27.69 -11.28
N ALA A 49 26.44 26.89 -10.34
CA ALA A 49 25.98 25.50 -10.20
C ALA A 49 24.62 25.47 -9.50
N GLU A 50 23.61 25.05 -10.23
CA GLU A 50 22.28 24.75 -9.67
C GLU A 50 22.42 23.58 -8.71
N LEU A 51 22.15 23.79 -7.42
CA LEU A 51 22.23 22.77 -6.38
C LEU A 51 20.86 22.10 -6.20
N GLU A 52 20.78 20.79 -6.43
CA GLU A 52 19.55 20.03 -6.15
C GLU A 52 19.43 19.80 -4.64
N LEU A 53 18.25 20.16 -4.06
CA LEU A 53 17.93 19.91 -2.66
C LEU A 53 17.80 18.40 -2.41
N THR A 54 18.62 17.85 -1.51
CA THR A 54 18.56 16.46 -1.10
C THR A 54 17.70 16.26 0.16
N GLU A 55 17.19 15.05 0.39
CA GLU A 55 16.39 14.74 1.59
C GLU A 55 17.18 15.03 2.88
N ASP A 56 18.48 14.77 2.90
CA ASP A 56 19.35 14.99 4.06
C ASP A 56 19.45 16.48 4.44
N MET A 57 19.44 17.38 3.46
CA MET A 57 19.52 18.84 3.69
C MET A 57 18.25 19.43 4.31
N CYS A 58 17.11 18.76 4.16
CA CYS A 58 15.81 19.27 4.62
C CYS A 58 15.01 18.27 5.47
N TYR A 59 15.66 17.22 5.99
CA TYR A 59 15.03 16.15 6.76
C TYR A 59 14.11 16.67 7.87
N ASP A 60 14.56 17.69 8.61
CA ASP A 60 13.80 18.29 9.71
C ASP A 60 12.49 18.99 9.28
N ARG A 61 12.35 19.29 7.99
CA ARG A 61 11.18 19.96 7.41
C ARG A 61 10.24 18.97 6.67
N LEU A 62 10.63 17.69 6.55
CA LEU A 62 9.86 16.65 5.86
C LEU A 62 8.82 15.97 6.76
N GLY A 63 7.95 15.16 6.16
CA GLY A 63 6.88 14.45 6.84
C GLY A 63 7.36 13.55 7.99
N TYR A 64 8.53 12.93 7.83
CA TYR A 64 9.16 12.08 8.86
C TYR A 64 9.43 12.83 10.18
N SER A 65 9.73 14.12 10.12
CA SER A 65 10.06 14.95 11.28
C SER A 65 8.86 15.66 11.90
N PHE A 66 7.65 15.42 11.40
CA PHE A 66 6.46 15.96 12.04
C PHE A 66 6.30 15.44 13.46
N SER A 67 5.82 16.30 14.36
CA SER A 67 5.53 15.88 15.72
C SER A 67 4.51 14.73 15.76
N GLU A 68 4.64 13.81 16.71
CA GLU A 68 3.75 12.66 16.84
C GLU A 68 2.27 13.07 16.90
N ARG A 69 1.94 14.17 17.59
CA ARG A 69 0.57 14.71 17.62
C ARG A 69 0.06 15.06 16.23
N LYS A 70 0.90 15.71 15.41
CA LYS A 70 0.54 16.09 14.02
C LYS A 70 0.37 14.86 13.14
N LYS A 71 1.25 13.87 13.24
CA LYS A 71 1.14 12.60 12.52
C LYS A 71 -0.16 11.87 12.85
N TRP A 72 -0.48 11.72 14.15
CA TRP A 72 -1.73 11.07 14.57
C TRP A 72 -2.97 11.87 14.20
N THR A 73 -2.92 13.21 14.17
CA THR A 73 -4.03 14.03 13.65
C THR A 73 -4.25 13.72 12.17
N ILE A 74 -3.18 13.65 11.37
CA ILE A 74 -3.27 13.29 9.95
C ILE A 74 -3.90 11.90 9.80
N ILE A 75 -3.43 10.90 10.56
CA ILE A 75 -3.97 9.54 10.52
C ILE A 75 -5.45 9.50 10.94
N SER A 76 -5.86 10.27 11.94
CA SER A 76 -7.27 10.33 12.33
C SER A 76 -8.16 10.87 11.20
N VAL A 77 -7.67 11.83 10.43
CA VAL A 77 -8.40 12.34 9.26
C VAL A 77 -8.38 11.32 8.11
N ILE A 78 -7.25 10.66 7.86
CA ILE A 78 -7.16 9.58 6.87
C ILE A 78 -8.10 8.42 7.25
N PHE A 79 -8.21 8.10 8.55
CA PHE A 79 -9.17 7.14 9.09
C PHE A 79 -10.60 7.50 8.68
N LEU A 80 -11.01 8.76 8.84
CA LEU A 80 -12.33 9.23 8.41
C LEU A 80 -12.51 9.14 6.89
N VAL A 81 -11.49 9.50 6.11
CA VAL A 81 -11.51 9.38 4.63
C VAL A 81 -11.75 7.94 4.21
N GLN A 82 -10.97 7.01 4.77
CA GLN A 82 -11.06 5.60 4.42
C GLN A 82 -12.41 5.00 4.86
N THR A 83 -12.88 5.38 6.06
CA THR A 83 -14.23 5.01 6.53
C THR A 83 -15.30 5.52 5.58
N SER A 84 -15.25 6.79 5.14
CA SER A 84 -16.24 7.38 4.22
C SER A 84 -16.29 6.68 2.87
N MET A 85 -15.12 6.31 2.30
CA MET A 85 -15.04 5.62 1.01
C MET A 85 -15.67 4.21 1.08
N ASN A 86 -15.35 3.43 2.12
CA ASN A 86 -15.89 2.08 2.29
C ASN A 86 -17.36 2.10 2.73
N PHE A 87 -17.77 3.07 3.54
CA PHE A 87 -19.15 3.31 3.92
C PHE A 87 -20.03 3.58 2.70
N ASN A 88 -19.58 4.40 1.74
CA ASN A 88 -20.28 4.65 0.48
C ASN A 88 -20.55 3.35 -0.30
N THR A 89 -19.59 2.44 -0.28
CA THR A 89 -19.70 1.17 -1.00
C THR A 89 -20.83 0.30 -0.45
N SER A 90 -20.86 0.14 0.87
CA SER A 90 -21.74 -0.79 1.57
C SER A 90 -23.14 -0.25 1.81
N LEU A 91 -23.27 1.05 2.09
CA LEU A 91 -24.55 1.71 2.39
C LEU A 91 -25.54 1.64 1.20
N TYR A 92 -25.04 1.67 -0.04
CA TYR A 92 -25.88 1.53 -1.24
C TYR A 92 -26.67 0.23 -1.28
N SER A 93 -26.16 -0.85 -0.69
CA SER A 93 -26.85 -2.16 -0.69
C SER A 93 -28.23 -2.09 -0.03
N ASN A 94 -28.41 -1.23 0.97
CA ASN A 94 -29.70 -1.01 1.62
C ASN A 94 -30.67 -0.16 0.80
N ALA A 95 -30.18 0.55 -0.23
CA ALA A 95 -31.03 1.27 -1.16
C ALA A 95 -31.61 0.37 -2.28
N ALA A 96 -31.06 -0.83 -2.46
CA ALA A 96 -31.38 -1.70 -3.60
C ALA A 96 -32.88 -2.06 -3.70
N THR A 97 -33.54 -2.29 -2.58
CA THR A 97 -34.99 -2.58 -2.53
C THR A 97 -35.81 -1.41 -3.07
N GLY A 98 -35.60 -0.22 -2.53
CA GLY A 98 -36.33 0.98 -2.98
C GLY A 98 -35.99 1.38 -4.44
N ILE A 99 -34.77 1.14 -4.90
CA ILE A 99 -34.39 1.37 -6.31
C ILE A 99 -35.13 0.38 -7.22
N SER A 100 -35.18 -0.90 -6.84
CA SER A 100 -35.90 -1.93 -7.60
C SER A 100 -37.39 -1.59 -7.77
N GLU A 101 -38.05 -1.15 -6.70
CA GLU A 101 -39.46 -0.78 -6.69
C GLU A 101 -39.73 0.49 -7.49
N GLU A 102 -38.96 1.56 -7.28
CA GLU A 102 -39.20 2.86 -7.93
C GLU A 102 -38.94 2.83 -9.44
N PHE A 103 -37.89 2.14 -9.89
CA PHE A 103 -37.53 2.09 -11.32
C PHE A 103 -38.03 0.84 -12.04
N ASN A 104 -38.83 -0.01 -11.42
CA ASN A 104 -39.31 -1.28 -11.97
C ASN A 104 -38.21 -2.14 -12.59
N VAL A 105 -37.05 -2.23 -11.93
CA VAL A 105 -35.93 -3.09 -12.32
C VAL A 105 -35.85 -4.31 -11.40
N SER A 106 -35.26 -5.40 -11.89
CA SER A 106 -35.05 -6.55 -11.02
C SER A 106 -34.12 -6.20 -9.85
N MET A 107 -34.32 -6.85 -8.69
CA MET A 107 -33.43 -6.70 -7.54
C MET A 107 -31.96 -6.98 -7.91
N GLN A 108 -31.72 -7.91 -8.82
CA GLN A 108 -30.39 -8.22 -9.32
C GLN A 108 -29.78 -7.04 -10.11
N ALA A 109 -30.59 -6.35 -10.93
CA ALA A 109 -30.15 -5.14 -11.62
C ALA A 109 -29.83 -4.00 -10.63
N ALA A 110 -30.66 -3.80 -9.59
CA ALA A 110 -30.39 -2.80 -8.56
C ALA A 110 -29.04 -3.06 -7.85
N ARG A 111 -28.70 -4.33 -7.56
CA ARG A 111 -27.42 -4.73 -6.96
C ARG A 111 -26.20 -4.47 -7.87
N CYS A 112 -26.39 -4.43 -9.20
CA CYS A 112 -25.31 -4.07 -10.12
C CYS A 112 -24.74 -2.68 -9.83
N GLY A 113 -25.48 -1.76 -9.20
CA GLY A 113 -24.96 -0.47 -8.76
C GLY A 113 -23.91 -0.58 -7.63
N ALA A 114 -24.01 -1.58 -6.75
CA ALA A 114 -22.95 -1.87 -5.78
C ALA A 114 -21.73 -2.51 -6.45
N MET A 115 -21.97 -3.48 -7.32
CA MET A 115 -20.90 -4.17 -8.07
C MET A 115 -20.09 -3.22 -8.92
N ILE A 116 -20.73 -2.40 -9.75
CA ILE A 116 -20.03 -1.48 -10.68
C ILE A 116 -19.18 -0.47 -9.92
N PHE A 117 -19.65 0.00 -8.76
CA PHE A 117 -18.86 0.89 -7.91
C PHE A 117 -17.61 0.18 -7.38
N LEU A 118 -17.73 -1.02 -6.80
CA LEU A 118 -16.59 -1.77 -6.25
C LEU A 118 -15.57 -2.16 -7.32
N VAL A 119 -16.05 -2.67 -8.45
CA VAL A 119 -15.18 -3.05 -9.57
C VAL A 119 -14.40 -1.83 -10.07
N LEU A 120 -15.07 -0.71 -10.28
CA LEU A 120 -14.40 0.50 -10.75
C LEU A 120 -13.60 1.21 -9.65
N TYR A 121 -13.96 1.04 -8.38
CA TYR A 121 -13.14 1.46 -7.24
C TYR A 121 -11.78 0.74 -7.24
N ALA A 122 -11.77 -0.58 -7.49
CA ALA A 122 -10.55 -1.35 -7.59
C ALA A 122 -9.60 -0.78 -8.66
N PHE A 123 -10.10 -0.46 -9.85
CA PHE A 123 -9.31 0.19 -10.90
C PHE A 123 -9.00 1.65 -10.59
N GLY A 124 -9.93 2.38 -9.97
CA GLY A 124 -9.75 3.78 -9.59
C GLY A 124 -8.59 3.99 -8.64
N CYS A 125 -8.45 3.15 -7.60
CA CYS A 125 -7.35 3.22 -6.66
C CYS A 125 -5.98 3.13 -7.36
N GLU A 126 -5.84 2.24 -8.33
CA GLU A 126 -4.61 2.06 -9.10
C GLU A 126 -4.40 3.21 -10.12
N LEU A 127 -5.47 3.74 -10.67
CA LEU A 127 -5.41 4.88 -11.59
C LEU A 127 -4.85 6.14 -10.92
N TRP A 128 -5.28 6.44 -9.69
CA TRP A 128 -4.89 7.63 -8.95
C TRP A 128 -3.52 7.52 -8.26
N ALA A 129 -2.99 6.32 -8.03
CA ALA A 129 -1.76 6.11 -7.29
C ALA A 129 -0.55 6.86 -7.90
N PRO A 130 -0.20 6.74 -9.20
CA PRO A 130 0.92 7.44 -9.80
C PRO A 130 0.76 8.97 -9.80
N TRP A 131 -0.46 9.45 -10.03
CA TRP A 131 -0.74 10.88 -9.97
C TRP A 131 -0.50 11.45 -8.57
N SER A 132 -0.81 10.67 -7.52
CA SER A 132 -0.56 11.10 -6.14
C SER A 132 0.94 11.12 -5.78
N GLU A 133 1.75 10.33 -6.44
CA GLU A 133 3.20 10.33 -6.27
C GLU A 133 3.85 11.57 -6.90
N GLU A 134 3.32 12.03 -8.01
CA GLU A 134 3.88 13.15 -8.76
C GLU A 134 3.28 14.51 -8.36
N LEU A 135 1.96 14.60 -8.27
CA LEU A 135 1.27 15.86 -7.98
C LEU A 135 1.12 16.14 -6.48
N GLY A 136 1.37 15.13 -5.64
CA GLY A 136 1.20 15.19 -4.19
C GLY A 136 -0.04 14.45 -3.69
N ARG A 137 0.03 14.03 -2.43
CA ARG A 137 -1.02 13.24 -1.80
C ARG A 137 -2.29 14.07 -1.55
N LYS A 138 -2.11 15.29 -0.99
CA LYS A 138 -3.21 16.17 -0.62
C LYS A 138 -4.09 16.56 -1.80
N PRO A 139 -3.60 17.11 -2.91
CA PRO A 139 -4.44 17.56 -4.03
C PRO A 139 -5.18 16.41 -4.70
N ILE A 140 -4.53 15.25 -4.85
CA ILE A 140 -5.15 14.08 -5.48
C ILE A 140 -6.27 13.52 -4.59
N LEU A 141 -6.05 13.38 -3.28
CA LEU A 141 -7.08 12.88 -2.38
C LEU A 141 -8.25 13.85 -2.28
N GLN A 142 -8.00 15.17 -2.32
CA GLN A 142 -9.05 16.20 -2.39
C GLN A 142 -9.86 16.13 -3.70
N ALA A 143 -9.18 15.96 -4.83
CA ALA A 143 -9.84 15.80 -6.13
C ALA A 143 -10.71 14.54 -6.16
N SER A 144 -10.20 13.43 -5.63
CA SER A 144 -10.94 12.18 -5.49
C SER A 144 -12.20 12.34 -4.63
N LEU A 145 -12.07 12.90 -3.41
CA LEU A 145 -13.21 13.15 -2.51
C LEU A 145 -14.26 14.05 -3.18
N PHE A 146 -13.82 15.11 -3.85
CA PHE A 146 -14.72 16.01 -4.57
C PHE A 146 -15.48 15.30 -5.68
N LEU A 147 -14.80 14.54 -6.53
CA LEU A 147 -15.43 13.83 -7.64
C LEU A 147 -16.39 12.74 -7.14
N VAL A 148 -16.02 11.98 -6.11
CA VAL A 148 -16.90 10.99 -5.49
C VAL A 148 -18.18 11.67 -4.98
N ASN A 149 -18.08 12.80 -4.29
CA ASN A 149 -19.24 13.56 -3.81
C ASN A 149 -20.08 14.10 -4.95
N VAL A 150 -19.48 14.65 -5.99
CA VAL A 150 -20.19 15.16 -7.17
C VAL A 150 -20.97 14.04 -7.87
N PHE A 151 -20.36 12.86 -8.04
CA PHE A 151 -21.03 11.72 -8.68
C PHE A 151 -22.08 11.03 -7.80
N GLN A 152 -22.20 11.37 -6.51
CA GLN A 152 -23.35 11.00 -5.68
C GLN A 152 -24.62 11.79 -6.04
N LEU A 153 -24.50 13.02 -6.55
CA LEU A 153 -25.66 13.85 -6.90
C LEU A 153 -26.56 13.21 -7.97
N PRO A 154 -26.04 12.73 -9.11
CA PRO A 154 -26.88 12.04 -10.10
C PRO A 154 -27.48 10.72 -9.56
N VAL A 155 -26.91 10.12 -8.52
CA VAL A 155 -27.49 8.95 -7.86
C VAL A 155 -28.63 9.37 -6.91
N ALA A 156 -28.42 10.42 -6.10
CA ALA A 156 -29.43 10.93 -5.15
C ALA A 156 -30.67 11.52 -5.86
N LEU A 157 -30.44 12.21 -6.98
CA LEU A 157 -31.45 12.88 -7.78
C LEU A 157 -31.89 12.10 -9.04
N ALA A 158 -31.58 10.79 -9.08
CA ALA A 158 -31.74 9.99 -10.28
C ALA A 158 -33.16 10.04 -10.84
N PRO A 159 -33.35 10.50 -12.12
CA PRO A 159 -34.61 10.43 -12.82
C PRO A 159 -34.87 9.06 -13.44
N ASN A 160 -33.85 8.25 -13.61
CA ASN A 160 -33.89 6.90 -14.18
C ASN A 160 -32.76 6.02 -13.65
N PHE A 161 -32.89 4.72 -13.84
CA PHE A 161 -31.89 3.76 -13.38
C PHE A 161 -30.52 3.94 -14.03
N ALA A 162 -30.44 4.36 -15.29
CA ALA A 162 -29.17 4.60 -15.98
C ALA A 162 -28.34 5.69 -15.30
N SER A 163 -28.97 6.76 -14.78
CA SER A 163 -28.28 7.81 -14.02
C SER A 163 -27.61 7.26 -12.76
N ILE A 164 -28.27 6.30 -12.07
CA ILE A 164 -27.69 5.62 -10.91
C ILE A 164 -26.44 4.85 -11.33
N MET A 165 -26.53 4.06 -12.40
CA MET A 165 -25.41 3.24 -12.89
C MET A 165 -24.21 4.09 -13.30
N VAL A 166 -24.44 5.18 -14.03
CA VAL A 166 -23.36 6.11 -14.45
C VAL A 166 -22.74 6.80 -13.23
N GLY A 167 -23.55 7.31 -12.31
CA GLY A 167 -23.06 7.95 -11.09
C GLY A 167 -22.24 7.00 -10.21
N ARG A 168 -22.68 5.75 -10.06
CA ARG A 168 -21.94 4.71 -9.33
C ARG A 168 -20.64 4.33 -10.04
N ALA A 169 -20.66 4.20 -11.37
CA ALA A 169 -19.48 3.88 -12.16
C ALA A 169 -18.41 4.98 -12.04
N LEU A 170 -18.78 6.23 -12.26
CA LEU A 170 -17.87 7.36 -12.18
C LEU A 170 -17.40 7.63 -10.74
N GLY A 171 -18.29 7.45 -9.75
CA GLY A 171 -17.94 7.53 -8.33
C GLY A 171 -16.89 6.50 -7.93
N GLY A 172 -17.04 5.23 -8.37
CA GLY A 172 -16.06 4.18 -8.14
C GLY A 172 -14.70 4.53 -8.76
N LEU A 173 -14.67 4.88 -10.05
CA LEU A 173 -13.44 5.23 -10.76
C LEU A 173 -12.73 6.47 -10.18
N SER A 174 -13.49 7.38 -9.56
CA SER A 174 -12.94 8.58 -8.92
C SER A 174 -12.32 8.31 -7.55
N SER A 175 -12.49 7.13 -6.98
CA SER A 175 -12.03 6.81 -5.62
C SER A 175 -10.54 6.50 -5.58
N ALA A 176 -9.79 7.23 -4.75
CA ALA A 176 -8.34 7.08 -4.58
C ALA A 176 -7.95 6.65 -3.14
N GLY A 177 -8.95 6.38 -2.27
CA GLY A 177 -8.71 6.20 -0.84
C GLY A 177 -7.72 5.08 -0.51
N GLY A 178 -7.87 3.90 -1.11
CA GLY A 178 -7.08 2.73 -0.75
C GLY A 178 -5.57 2.90 -0.96
N SER A 179 -5.14 3.35 -2.13
CA SER A 179 -3.72 3.46 -2.48
C SER A 179 -3.06 4.73 -1.92
N VAL A 180 -3.75 5.89 -1.98
CA VAL A 180 -3.19 7.17 -1.55
C VAL A 180 -2.98 7.22 -0.04
N THR A 181 -3.91 6.68 0.74
CA THR A 181 -3.82 6.68 2.21
C THR A 181 -2.66 5.84 2.74
N LEU A 182 -2.42 4.66 2.15
CA LEU A 182 -1.25 3.84 2.48
C LEU A 182 0.06 4.54 2.08
N GLY A 183 0.08 5.23 0.93
CA GLY A 183 1.20 6.06 0.52
C GLY A 183 1.51 7.18 1.51
N MET A 184 0.49 7.84 2.07
CA MET A 184 0.67 8.88 3.09
C MET A 184 1.29 8.34 4.38
N ILE A 185 0.94 7.12 4.79
CA ILE A 185 1.58 6.48 5.95
C ILE A 185 3.08 6.27 5.69
N ALA A 186 3.43 5.77 4.52
CA ALA A 186 4.82 5.57 4.13
C ALA A 186 5.63 6.87 4.01
N ASP A 187 4.97 7.99 3.71
CA ASP A 187 5.59 9.32 3.68
C ASP A 187 5.78 9.95 5.09
N LEU A 188 5.14 9.40 6.16
CA LEU A 188 5.16 9.94 7.52
C LEU A 188 5.96 9.11 8.53
N TRP A 189 6.08 7.80 8.35
CA TRP A 189 6.77 6.90 9.26
C TRP A 189 7.75 5.98 8.56
N GLU A 190 8.80 5.64 9.29
CA GLU A 190 9.71 4.57 8.91
C GLU A 190 9.01 3.20 8.97
N PRO A 191 9.47 2.21 8.20
CA PRO A 191 8.82 0.90 8.06
C PRO A 191 8.50 0.17 9.38
N ASP A 192 9.31 0.38 10.43
CA ASP A 192 9.09 -0.26 11.72
C ASP A 192 8.01 0.43 12.57
N ALA A 193 7.93 1.75 12.48
CA ALA A 193 6.96 2.55 13.24
C ALA A 193 5.58 2.62 12.55
N GLN A 194 5.53 2.42 11.23
CA GLN A 194 4.29 2.55 10.44
C GLN A 194 3.22 1.50 10.76
N GLN A 195 3.58 0.35 11.39
CA GLN A 195 2.64 -0.73 11.67
C GLN A 195 1.40 -0.27 12.48
N TYR A 196 1.58 0.65 13.43
CA TYR A 196 0.46 1.21 14.19
C TYR A 196 -0.49 2.04 13.34
N ALA A 197 0.06 2.85 12.43
CA ALA A 197 -0.71 3.69 11.51
C ALA A 197 -1.45 2.83 10.47
N VAL A 198 -0.77 1.82 9.91
CA VAL A 198 -1.38 0.83 9.00
C VAL A 198 -2.53 0.10 9.69
N ALA A 199 -2.33 -0.35 10.94
CA ALA A 199 -3.39 -1.02 11.72
C ALA A 199 -4.64 -0.14 11.89
N ALA A 200 -4.47 1.16 12.13
CA ALA A 200 -5.59 2.10 12.25
C ALA A 200 -6.31 2.29 10.90
N VAL A 201 -5.59 2.47 9.80
CA VAL A 201 -6.19 2.67 8.47
C VAL A 201 -6.86 1.40 7.96
N VAL A 202 -6.28 0.22 8.18
CA VAL A 202 -6.93 -1.06 7.89
C VAL A 202 -8.24 -1.19 8.67
N PHE A 203 -8.24 -0.83 9.96
CA PHE A 203 -9.46 -0.85 10.78
C PHE A 203 -10.55 0.06 10.21
N SER A 204 -10.19 1.27 9.76
CA SER A 204 -11.15 2.20 9.14
C SER A 204 -11.73 1.68 7.83
N SER A 205 -10.95 0.94 7.06
CA SER A 205 -11.39 0.34 5.80
C SER A 205 -12.46 -0.74 6.06
N VAL A 206 -12.13 -1.77 6.84
CA VAL A 206 -13.08 -2.85 7.13
C VAL A 206 -14.26 -2.40 7.98
N GLY A 207 -14.03 -1.49 8.93
CA GLY A 207 -15.07 -0.89 9.76
C GLY A 207 -16.07 -0.08 8.95
N GLY A 208 -15.60 0.70 7.97
CA GLY A 208 -16.45 1.47 7.06
C GLY A 208 -17.42 0.59 6.27
N SER A 209 -16.95 -0.55 5.77
CA SER A 209 -17.78 -1.51 5.04
C SER A 209 -18.91 -2.10 5.89
N VAL A 210 -18.69 -2.31 7.18
CA VAL A 210 -19.70 -2.88 8.09
C VAL A 210 -20.61 -1.81 8.70
N LEU A 211 -20.13 -0.60 8.87
CA LEU A 211 -20.97 0.52 9.34
C LEU A 211 -22.09 0.86 8.34
N GLY A 212 -21.87 0.64 7.02
CA GLY A 212 -22.88 0.88 5.99
C GLY A 212 -24.19 0.14 6.25
N PRO A 213 -24.20 -1.18 6.34
CA PRO A 213 -25.41 -1.95 6.64
C PRO A 213 -26.04 -1.61 7.99
N VAL A 214 -25.23 -1.26 9.01
CA VAL A 214 -25.76 -0.85 10.33
C VAL A 214 -26.59 0.43 10.19
N VAL A 215 -26.03 1.47 9.59
CA VAL A 215 -26.74 2.75 9.36
C VAL A 215 -27.86 2.54 8.32
N GLY A 216 -27.57 1.83 7.23
CA GLY A 216 -28.50 1.55 6.15
C GLY A 216 -29.75 0.81 6.58
N GLY A 217 -29.64 -0.12 7.54
CA GLY A 217 -30.77 -0.83 8.12
C GLY A 217 -31.79 0.10 8.80
N PHE A 218 -31.31 1.14 9.49
CA PHE A 218 -32.19 2.17 10.04
C PHE A 218 -32.79 3.06 8.94
N VAL A 219 -32.00 3.45 7.95
CA VAL A 219 -32.49 4.26 6.84
C VAL A 219 -33.55 3.51 6.06
N GLU A 220 -33.32 2.25 5.70
CA GLU A 220 -34.28 1.41 4.98
C GLU A 220 -35.57 1.19 5.77
N ALA A 221 -35.51 1.14 7.13
CA ALA A 221 -36.69 0.94 7.97
C ALA A 221 -37.53 2.22 8.14
N PHE A 222 -36.96 3.42 8.14
CA PHE A 222 -37.62 4.63 8.57
C PHE A 222 -37.63 5.77 7.55
N LEU A 223 -36.80 5.68 6.50
CA LEU A 223 -36.60 6.76 5.53
C LEU A 223 -36.66 6.23 4.08
N PRO A 224 -36.98 7.10 3.08
CA PRO A 224 -36.84 6.74 1.67
C PRO A 224 -35.41 6.33 1.32
N TRP A 225 -35.24 5.39 0.37
CA TRP A 225 -33.94 4.85 -0.04
C TRP A 225 -32.90 5.91 -0.43
N ARG A 226 -33.36 7.05 -0.97
CA ARG A 226 -32.47 8.18 -1.34
C ARG A 226 -31.67 8.73 -0.18
N TRP A 227 -32.15 8.59 1.05
CA TRP A 227 -31.41 9.03 2.24
C TRP A 227 -30.13 8.25 2.46
N ASN A 228 -30.00 7.01 1.99
CA ASN A 228 -28.72 6.32 1.99
C ASN A 228 -27.66 7.10 1.20
N ILE A 229 -28.05 7.71 0.08
CA ILE A 229 -27.13 8.49 -0.76
C ILE A 229 -26.88 9.89 -0.16
N TRP A 230 -27.92 10.55 0.38
CA TRP A 230 -27.77 11.85 1.03
C TRP A 230 -26.89 11.78 2.29
N ILE A 231 -27.05 10.78 3.13
CA ILE A 231 -26.18 10.56 4.31
C ILE A 231 -24.73 10.40 3.89
N GLN A 232 -24.48 9.61 2.84
CA GLN A 232 -23.15 9.45 2.28
C GLN A 232 -22.58 10.76 1.75
N LEU A 233 -23.35 11.54 1.03
CA LEU A 233 -22.93 12.85 0.49
C LEU A 233 -22.58 13.83 1.62
N ILE A 234 -23.43 13.91 2.65
CA ILE A 234 -23.20 14.77 3.81
C ILE A 234 -21.91 14.34 4.56
N PHE A 235 -21.76 13.03 4.80
CA PHE A 235 -20.57 12.50 5.47
C PHE A 235 -19.30 12.69 4.62
N GLY A 236 -19.37 12.42 3.32
CA GLY A 236 -18.26 12.64 2.39
C GLY A 236 -17.86 14.11 2.28
N GLY A 237 -18.84 15.03 2.23
CA GLY A 237 -18.60 16.48 2.25
C GLY A 237 -17.96 16.95 3.54
N PHE A 238 -18.43 16.48 4.69
CA PHE A 238 -17.81 16.75 5.99
C PHE A 238 -16.35 16.27 6.02
N VAL A 239 -16.09 15.03 5.62
CA VAL A 239 -14.75 14.47 5.57
C VAL A 239 -13.84 15.24 4.64
N GLN A 240 -14.36 15.69 3.47
CA GLN A 240 -13.60 16.52 2.53
C GLN A 240 -13.17 17.85 3.16
N VAL A 241 -14.04 18.53 3.88
CA VAL A 241 -13.72 19.77 4.59
C VAL A 241 -12.68 19.53 5.68
N VAL A 242 -12.87 18.50 6.50
CA VAL A 242 -11.91 18.13 7.55
C VAL A 242 -10.53 17.80 6.95
N HIS A 243 -10.48 17.02 5.87
CA HIS A 243 -9.23 16.72 5.18
C HIS A 243 -8.56 17.98 4.61
N TYR A 244 -9.31 18.91 4.02
CA TYR A 244 -8.76 20.17 3.51
C TYR A 244 -8.10 21.01 4.60
N LEU A 245 -8.73 21.10 5.77
CA LEU A 245 -8.29 21.95 6.87
C LEU A 245 -7.09 21.36 7.64
N PHE A 246 -7.09 20.05 7.91
CA PHE A 246 -6.15 19.44 8.87
C PHE A 246 -5.01 18.67 8.22
N VAL A 247 -5.14 18.22 6.97
CA VAL A 247 -4.11 17.43 6.32
C VAL A 247 -3.20 18.32 5.46
N PRO A 248 -1.91 18.45 5.79
CA PRO A 248 -0.94 19.11 4.94
C PRO A 248 -0.51 18.19 3.79
N GLU A 249 0.34 18.69 2.88
CA GLU A 249 1.04 17.83 1.93
C GLU A 249 2.05 16.93 2.66
N THR A 250 2.12 15.67 2.26
CA THR A 250 3.00 14.68 2.89
C THR A 250 4.03 14.12 1.92
N ARG A 251 3.83 14.27 0.61
CA ARG A 251 4.74 13.73 -0.39
C ARG A 251 6.09 14.44 -0.35
N THR A 252 7.16 13.69 -0.08
CA THR A 252 8.53 14.19 0.13
C THR A 252 9.00 15.06 -1.04
N THR A 253 8.91 14.59 -2.30
CA THR A 253 9.34 15.33 -3.49
C THR A 253 8.64 16.67 -3.63
N VAL A 254 7.32 16.73 -3.44
CA VAL A 254 6.53 17.97 -3.51
C VAL A 254 6.85 18.92 -2.34
N MET A 255 7.16 18.36 -1.17
CA MET A 255 7.59 19.17 -0.03
C MET A 255 8.98 19.79 -0.28
N MET A 256 9.91 19.01 -0.84
CA MET A 256 11.25 19.50 -1.21
C MET A 256 11.18 20.63 -2.23
N ASP A 257 10.35 20.51 -3.28
CA ASP A 257 10.13 21.60 -4.24
C ASP A 257 9.63 22.89 -3.56
N ARG A 258 8.69 22.75 -2.60
CA ARG A 258 8.19 23.91 -1.84
C ARG A 258 9.25 24.52 -0.92
N ILE A 259 10.05 23.66 -0.28
CA ILE A 259 11.15 24.10 0.60
C ILE A 259 12.20 24.84 -0.23
N ALA A 260 12.67 24.29 -1.35
CA ALA A 260 13.62 24.91 -2.26
C ALA A 260 13.13 26.29 -2.74
N LYS A 261 11.87 26.36 -3.17
CA LYS A 261 11.23 27.62 -3.58
C LYS A 261 11.17 28.65 -2.45
N ASN A 262 10.92 28.21 -1.21
CA ASN A 262 10.90 29.10 -0.05
C ASN A 262 12.31 29.59 0.31
N MET A 263 13.34 28.71 0.25
CA MET A 263 14.74 29.08 0.51
C MET A 263 15.24 30.11 -0.51
N ARG A 264 14.88 29.97 -1.80
CA ARG A 264 15.18 31.00 -2.81
C ARG A 264 14.48 32.33 -2.54
N LYS A 265 13.20 32.28 -2.12
CA LYS A 265 12.42 33.49 -1.80
C LYS A 265 12.93 34.21 -0.55
N SER A 266 13.39 33.46 0.46
CA SER A 266 13.97 34.04 1.68
C SER A 266 15.40 34.56 1.50
N GLY A 267 16.04 34.25 0.38
CA GLY A 267 17.45 34.59 0.14
C GLY A 267 18.44 33.69 0.88
N GLU A 268 17.97 32.61 1.52
CA GLU A 268 18.79 31.65 2.26
C GLU A 268 19.78 30.93 1.31
N ASN A 269 19.31 30.51 0.14
CA ASN A 269 20.12 29.96 -0.94
C ASN A 269 19.45 30.21 -2.30
N PRO A 270 19.96 31.16 -3.12
CA PRO A 270 19.32 31.50 -4.39
C PRO A 270 19.48 30.45 -5.50
N HIS A 271 20.46 29.53 -5.37
CA HIS A 271 20.80 28.53 -6.39
C HIS A 271 20.24 27.12 -6.10
N ILE A 272 19.43 26.95 -5.05
CA ILE A 272 18.88 25.66 -4.67
C ILE A 272 17.55 25.38 -5.40
N TYR A 273 17.40 24.18 -5.94
CA TYR A 273 16.21 23.75 -6.70
C TYR A 273 15.67 22.43 -6.13
N GLY A 274 14.38 22.25 -6.24
CA GLY A 274 13.74 20.99 -5.85
C GLY A 274 13.90 19.92 -6.94
N PRO A 275 13.74 18.62 -6.58
CA PRO A 275 14.00 17.48 -7.48
C PRO A 275 13.07 17.43 -8.70
N THR A 276 11.89 18.03 -8.65
CA THR A 276 10.94 18.06 -9.77
C THR A 276 10.70 19.47 -10.33
N GLU A 277 11.33 20.48 -9.73
CA GLU A 277 11.22 21.87 -10.15
C GLU A 277 11.97 22.08 -11.47
N GLY A 278 11.34 22.62 -12.48
CA GLY A 278 11.96 22.79 -13.82
C GLY A 278 11.64 21.67 -14.81
N MET A 279 11.05 20.55 -14.38
CA MET A 279 10.58 19.53 -15.30
C MET A 279 9.29 19.98 -15.99
N SER A 280 9.25 19.88 -17.33
CA SER A 280 8.01 20.10 -18.07
C SER A 280 7.00 18.97 -17.79
N PHE A 281 5.69 19.21 -17.98
CA PHE A 281 4.65 18.22 -17.75
C PHE A 281 4.91 16.90 -18.50
N ARG A 282 5.43 16.94 -19.73
CA ARG A 282 5.78 15.74 -20.51
C ARG A 282 6.98 14.98 -19.96
N GLN A 283 7.93 15.67 -19.34
CA GLN A 283 9.10 15.04 -18.70
C GLN A 283 8.71 14.40 -17.36
N ARG A 284 7.78 15.04 -16.65
CA ARG A 284 7.24 14.55 -15.38
C ARG A 284 6.29 13.36 -15.56
N PHE A 285 5.55 13.31 -16.67
CA PHE A 285 4.59 12.25 -17.01
C PHE A 285 4.91 11.62 -18.38
N PRO A 286 6.03 10.90 -18.51
CA PRO A 286 6.31 10.16 -19.74
C PRO A 286 5.27 9.04 -19.88
N PRO A 287 4.50 8.97 -20.99
CA PRO A 287 3.37 8.04 -21.14
C PRO A 287 3.76 6.56 -20.94
N ARG A 288 4.98 6.21 -21.35
CA ARG A 288 5.51 4.85 -21.23
C ARG A 288 5.73 4.45 -19.76
N GLU A 289 6.26 5.34 -18.94
CA GLU A 289 6.53 5.08 -17.52
C GLU A 289 5.24 5.07 -16.72
N LEU A 290 4.33 6.01 -17.02
CA LEU A 290 3.01 6.05 -16.42
C LEU A 290 2.25 4.75 -16.69
N MET A 291 2.25 4.27 -17.94
CA MET A 291 1.62 3.00 -18.30
C MET A 291 2.31 1.80 -17.62
N ALA A 292 3.64 1.81 -17.51
CA ALA A 292 4.38 0.78 -16.81
C ALA A 292 4.04 0.74 -15.31
N THR A 293 3.86 1.91 -14.69
CA THR A 293 3.47 2.04 -13.28
C THR A 293 2.04 1.55 -13.06
N TRP A 294 1.09 1.87 -13.95
CA TRP A 294 -0.29 1.36 -13.87
C TRP A 294 -0.39 -0.15 -14.06
N ILE A 295 0.42 -0.74 -14.95
CA ILE A 295 0.38 -2.19 -15.24
C ILE A 295 1.12 -2.98 -14.14
N ARG A 296 2.07 -2.37 -13.42
CA ARG A 296 2.93 -3.05 -12.45
C ARG A 296 2.16 -3.80 -11.34
N PRO A 297 1.12 -3.25 -10.68
CA PRO A 297 0.34 -3.97 -9.67
C PRO A 297 -0.28 -5.27 -10.22
N PHE A 298 -0.86 -5.22 -11.41
CA PHE A 298 -1.46 -6.38 -12.09
C PHE A 298 -0.39 -7.41 -12.50
N LYS A 299 0.75 -6.93 -12.99
CA LYS A 299 1.87 -7.81 -13.31
C LYS A 299 2.39 -8.52 -12.06
N MET A 300 2.60 -7.79 -10.95
CA MET A 300 3.05 -8.38 -9.70
C MET A 300 2.01 -9.36 -9.15
N PHE A 301 0.72 -9.03 -9.21
CA PHE A 301 -0.35 -9.95 -8.82
C PHE A 301 -0.30 -11.29 -9.57
N LEU A 302 -0.01 -11.26 -10.88
CA LEU A 302 0.01 -12.48 -11.71
C LEU A 302 1.34 -13.24 -11.66
N THR A 303 2.47 -12.54 -11.47
CA THR A 303 3.82 -13.15 -11.60
C THR A 303 4.45 -13.51 -10.26
N GLU A 304 4.03 -12.87 -9.15
CA GLU A 304 4.60 -13.07 -7.84
C GLU A 304 3.74 -14.03 -6.99
N PRO A 305 4.18 -15.27 -6.71
CA PRO A 305 3.34 -16.26 -6.02
C PRO A 305 2.88 -15.81 -4.64
N ILE A 306 3.72 -15.07 -3.91
CA ILE A 306 3.39 -14.56 -2.58
C ILE A 306 2.30 -13.49 -2.69
N VAL A 307 2.44 -12.53 -3.63
CA VAL A 307 1.44 -11.49 -3.87
C VAL A 307 0.13 -12.12 -4.30
N LEU A 308 0.15 -13.08 -5.23
CA LEU A 308 -1.06 -13.76 -5.72
C LEU A 308 -1.83 -14.44 -4.59
N VAL A 309 -1.15 -15.29 -3.80
CA VAL A 309 -1.80 -16.08 -2.75
C VAL A 309 -2.35 -15.18 -1.64
N LEU A 310 -1.56 -14.23 -1.15
CA LEU A 310 -1.99 -13.31 -0.09
C LEU A 310 -3.11 -12.38 -0.57
N SER A 311 -3.08 -11.95 -1.84
CA SER A 311 -4.12 -11.12 -2.43
C SER A 311 -5.42 -11.91 -2.67
N LEU A 312 -5.35 -13.17 -3.10
CA LEU A 312 -6.53 -14.03 -3.21
C LEU A 312 -7.17 -14.31 -1.85
N LEU A 313 -6.35 -14.55 -0.83
CA LEU A 313 -6.87 -14.74 0.53
C LEU A 313 -7.53 -13.46 1.06
N SER A 314 -6.89 -12.31 0.89
CA SER A 314 -7.43 -11.01 1.30
C SER A 314 -8.71 -10.68 0.52
N GLY A 315 -8.70 -10.90 -0.80
CA GLY A 315 -9.85 -10.69 -1.66
C GLY A 315 -11.02 -11.61 -1.33
N PHE A 316 -10.77 -12.89 -1.08
CA PHE A 316 -11.80 -13.83 -0.65
C PHE A 316 -12.38 -13.43 0.70
N SER A 317 -11.55 -13.07 1.67
CA SER A 317 -12.00 -12.67 3.00
C SER A 317 -12.86 -11.39 2.98
N ASP A 318 -12.53 -10.41 2.15
CA ASP A 318 -13.32 -9.19 2.00
C ASP A 318 -14.62 -9.44 1.22
N ALA A 319 -14.56 -10.26 0.16
CA ALA A 319 -15.73 -10.69 -0.59
C ALA A 319 -16.78 -11.38 0.29
N LEU A 320 -16.35 -12.13 1.30
CA LEU A 320 -17.27 -12.74 2.28
C LEU A 320 -18.09 -11.69 3.03
N ILE A 321 -17.49 -10.54 3.41
CA ILE A 321 -18.20 -9.46 4.09
C ILE A 321 -19.28 -8.88 3.18
N PHE A 322 -18.96 -8.63 1.90
CA PHE A 322 -19.94 -8.13 0.93
C PHE A 322 -21.01 -9.18 0.57
N MET A 323 -20.67 -10.46 0.54
CA MET A 323 -21.65 -11.54 0.43
C MET A 323 -22.57 -11.61 1.65
N PHE A 324 -22.04 -11.38 2.86
CA PHE A 324 -22.84 -11.32 4.08
C PHE A 324 -23.80 -10.13 4.09
N ILE A 325 -23.45 -8.98 3.50
CA ILE A 325 -24.38 -7.85 3.32
C ILE A 325 -25.66 -8.30 2.61
N GLN A 326 -25.54 -9.24 1.67
CA GLN A 326 -26.70 -9.79 0.96
C GLN A 326 -27.38 -10.95 1.70
N SER A 327 -26.62 -11.82 2.37
CA SER A 327 -27.11 -13.07 2.95
C SER A 327 -27.62 -12.94 4.38
N LEU A 328 -27.06 -12.05 5.21
CA LEU A 328 -27.48 -11.90 6.61
C LEU A 328 -28.96 -11.50 6.73
N SER A 329 -29.49 -10.73 5.77
CA SER A 329 -30.91 -10.42 5.74
C SER A 329 -31.79 -11.66 5.54
N LEU A 330 -31.30 -12.69 4.80
CA LEU A 330 -31.96 -13.97 4.63
C LEU A 330 -31.85 -14.80 5.91
N VAL A 331 -30.66 -14.89 6.48
CA VAL A 331 -30.38 -15.66 7.70
C VAL A 331 -31.22 -15.14 8.87
N TYR A 332 -31.15 -13.85 9.19
CA TYR A 332 -31.89 -13.29 10.34
C TYR A 332 -33.38 -13.09 10.07
N GLY A 333 -33.80 -13.10 8.80
CA GLY A 333 -35.21 -13.15 8.42
C GLY A 333 -35.93 -14.38 8.94
N GLN A 334 -35.23 -15.53 9.09
CA GLN A 334 -35.79 -16.79 9.62
C GLN A 334 -36.25 -16.65 11.08
N TRP A 335 -35.62 -15.77 11.88
CA TRP A 335 -36.00 -15.51 13.27
C TRP A 335 -36.94 -14.30 13.43
N GLY A 336 -37.46 -13.76 12.31
CA GLY A 336 -38.40 -12.64 12.32
C GLY A 336 -37.79 -11.29 12.66
N PHE A 337 -36.50 -11.11 12.41
CA PHE A 337 -35.82 -9.81 12.63
C PHE A 337 -36.38 -8.75 11.69
N ASN A 338 -36.68 -7.59 12.25
CA ASN A 338 -37.06 -6.40 11.48
C ASN A 338 -35.85 -5.85 10.69
N THR A 339 -36.10 -4.97 9.70
CA THR A 339 -35.07 -4.41 8.81
C THR A 339 -33.91 -3.75 9.59
N TRP A 340 -34.20 -2.92 10.57
CA TRP A 340 -33.14 -2.30 11.40
C TRP A 340 -32.38 -3.28 12.28
N GLN A 341 -33.04 -4.35 12.78
CA GLN A 341 -32.39 -5.41 13.54
C GLN A 341 -31.42 -6.23 12.68
N LYS A 342 -31.76 -6.46 11.41
CA LYS A 342 -30.86 -7.10 10.43
C LYS A 342 -29.61 -6.25 10.19
N GLY A 343 -29.73 -4.92 10.18
CA GLY A 343 -28.59 -4.00 10.16
C GLY A 343 -27.70 -4.15 11.41
N LEU A 344 -28.30 -4.23 12.60
CA LEU A 344 -27.56 -4.43 13.86
C LEU A 344 -26.85 -5.80 13.93
N ALA A 345 -27.30 -6.79 13.18
CA ALA A 345 -26.65 -8.10 13.11
C ALA A 345 -25.21 -8.08 12.53
N PHE A 346 -24.79 -6.94 11.99
CA PHE A 346 -23.39 -6.70 11.59
C PHE A 346 -22.48 -6.27 12.74
N ILE A 347 -23.01 -5.83 13.88
CA ILE A 347 -22.22 -5.38 15.05
C ILE A 347 -21.22 -6.44 15.54
N PRO A 348 -21.58 -7.75 15.63
CA PRO A 348 -20.64 -8.79 16.05
C PRO A 348 -19.36 -8.82 15.19
N ILE A 349 -19.45 -8.54 13.88
CA ILE A 349 -18.29 -8.47 12.99
C ILE A 349 -17.39 -7.31 13.42
N VAL A 350 -17.95 -6.15 13.75
CA VAL A 350 -17.19 -4.98 14.28
C VAL A 350 -16.52 -5.33 15.61
N VAL A 351 -17.20 -6.07 16.50
CA VAL A 351 -16.60 -6.58 17.73
C VAL A 351 -15.39 -7.47 17.42
N GLY A 352 -15.52 -8.36 16.42
CA GLY A 352 -14.41 -9.17 15.91
C GLY A 352 -13.21 -8.32 15.45
N TYR A 353 -13.47 -7.24 14.74
CA TYR A 353 -12.42 -6.29 14.31
C TYR A 353 -11.72 -5.64 15.50
N PHE A 354 -12.45 -5.19 16.52
CA PHE A 354 -11.85 -4.65 17.73
C PHE A 354 -10.99 -5.67 18.46
N LEU A 355 -11.47 -6.90 18.63
CA LEU A 355 -10.69 -7.97 19.27
C LEU A 355 -9.38 -8.25 18.52
N ALA A 356 -9.44 -8.32 17.19
CA ALA A 356 -8.26 -8.50 16.37
C ALA A 356 -7.30 -7.32 16.46
N TRP A 357 -7.80 -6.09 16.38
CA TRP A 357 -7.02 -4.86 16.48
C TRP A 357 -6.26 -4.77 17.80
N PHE A 358 -6.95 -4.99 18.93
CA PHE A 358 -6.30 -4.98 20.24
C PHE A 358 -5.29 -6.11 20.41
N SER A 359 -5.57 -7.31 19.86
CA SER A 359 -4.64 -8.44 19.92
C SER A 359 -3.36 -8.21 19.12
N PHE A 360 -3.37 -7.27 18.16
CA PHE A 360 -2.22 -6.97 17.32
C PHE A 360 -1.16 -6.09 18.01
N PHE A 361 -1.52 -5.23 18.96
CA PHE A 361 -0.57 -4.34 19.63
C PHE A 361 0.60 -5.07 20.35
N PRO A 362 0.38 -6.13 21.16
CA PRO A 362 1.49 -6.87 21.72
C PRO A 362 2.34 -7.57 20.65
N VAL A 363 1.74 -7.96 19.53
CA VAL A 363 2.45 -8.60 18.41
C VAL A 363 3.39 -7.61 17.72
N ILE A 364 2.98 -6.36 17.50
CA ILE A 364 3.85 -5.30 16.94
C ILE A 364 5.11 -5.17 17.81
N LYS A 365 4.95 -5.04 19.14
CA LYS A 365 6.08 -4.91 20.07
C LYS A 365 7.02 -6.11 20.00
N ARG A 366 6.47 -7.32 19.93
CA ARG A 366 7.23 -8.55 19.77
C ARG A 366 8.00 -8.55 18.44
N ASN A 367 7.34 -8.23 17.33
CA ASN A 367 7.96 -8.23 16.01
C ASN A 367 9.11 -7.20 15.91
N ILE A 368 8.93 -6.01 16.49
CA ILE A 368 9.98 -4.98 16.56
C ILE A 368 11.19 -5.51 17.36
N LYS A 369 10.92 -6.14 18.53
CA LYS A 369 11.98 -6.73 19.35
C LYS A 369 12.71 -7.84 18.60
N GLU A 370 11.99 -8.78 17.99
CA GLU A 370 12.57 -9.91 17.25
C GLU A 370 13.48 -9.45 16.10
N ARG A 371 13.07 -8.42 15.36
CA ARG A 371 13.88 -7.82 14.29
C ARG A 371 15.13 -7.12 14.80
N ARG A 372 15.03 -6.45 15.96
CA ARG A 372 16.17 -5.78 16.61
C ARG A 372 17.18 -6.80 17.15
N ASP A 373 16.69 -7.87 17.77
CA ASP A 373 17.52 -8.90 18.37
C ASP A 373 18.22 -9.80 17.32
N ASN A 374 17.60 -9.93 16.12
CA ASN A 374 18.11 -10.78 15.02
C ASN A 374 18.13 -10.02 13.68
N PRO A 375 19.02 -9.02 13.51
CA PRO A 375 19.06 -8.19 12.31
C PRO A 375 19.46 -8.94 11.04
N ASP A 376 20.27 -10.01 11.16
CA ASP A 376 20.78 -10.81 10.03
C ASP A 376 19.83 -11.95 9.63
N SER A 377 18.76 -12.19 10.38
CA SER A 377 17.81 -13.26 10.09
C SER A 377 16.72 -12.79 9.13
N GLU A 378 16.71 -13.28 7.88
CA GLU A 378 15.64 -13.02 6.92
C GLU A 378 14.25 -13.33 7.49
N ARG A 379 14.11 -14.43 8.25
CA ARG A 379 12.85 -14.80 8.90
C ARG A 379 12.38 -13.74 9.90
N ALA A 380 13.28 -13.22 10.71
CA ALA A 380 12.95 -12.18 11.67
C ALA A 380 12.51 -10.89 10.96
N GLN A 381 13.11 -10.57 9.82
CA GLN A 381 12.80 -9.35 9.07
C GLN A 381 11.46 -9.42 8.33
N TYR A 382 11.08 -10.55 7.78
CA TYR A 382 9.89 -10.69 6.93
C TYR A 382 8.80 -11.57 7.53
N GLU A 383 9.08 -12.86 7.78
CA GLU A 383 8.08 -13.84 8.19
C GLU A 383 7.56 -13.60 9.61
N SER A 384 8.28 -12.91 10.48
CA SER A 384 7.79 -12.50 11.81
C SER A 384 6.46 -11.73 11.73
N ARG A 385 6.21 -11.02 10.64
CA ARG A 385 4.97 -10.26 10.40
C ARG A 385 3.76 -11.15 10.11
N LEU A 386 3.98 -12.37 9.61
CA LEU A 386 2.93 -13.35 9.38
C LEU A 386 2.65 -14.23 10.61
N TRP A 387 3.49 -14.16 11.64
CA TRP A 387 3.36 -15.03 12.81
C TRP A 387 1.97 -14.94 13.46
N TRP A 388 1.46 -13.75 13.67
CA TRP A 388 0.13 -13.55 14.24
C TRP A 388 -0.98 -14.07 13.31
N LEU A 389 -0.80 -13.96 12.01
CA LEU A 389 -1.75 -14.48 11.03
C LEU A 389 -1.89 -15.99 11.13
N LEU A 390 -0.84 -16.75 11.47
CA LEU A 390 -0.92 -18.21 11.63
C LEU A 390 -1.93 -18.63 12.70
N TYR A 391 -2.12 -17.81 13.73
CA TYR A 391 -3.10 -18.08 14.80
C TYR A 391 -4.48 -17.53 14.48
N THR A 392 -4.58 -16.50 13.69
CA THR A 392 -5.86 -15.83 13.40
C THR A 392 -6.50 -16.30 12.10
N VAL A 393 -5.71 -16.74 11.10
CA VAL A 393 -6.29 -17.21 9.83
C VAL A 393 -7.17 -18.46 9.96
N PRO A 394 -6.94 -19.44 10.87
CA PRO A 394 -7.86 -20.55 11.09
C PRO A 394 -9.24 -20.12 11.59
N CYS A 395 -9.35 -18.91 12.17
CA CYS A 395 -10.66 -18.37 12.55
C CYS A 395 -11.59 -18.20 11.33
N LEU A 396 -11.04 -18.06 10.11
CA LEU A 396 -11.86 -17.95 8.90
C LEU A 396 -12.65 -19.24 8.61
N PRO A 397 -12.03 -20.41 8.40
CA PRO A 397 -12.80 -21.65 8.20
C PRO A 397 -13.62 -22.05 9.43
N ILE A 398 -13.09 -21.87 10.65
CA ILE A 398 -13.84 -22.17 11.89
C ILE A 398 -15.09 -21.29 11.96
N GLY A 399 -14.96 -19.99 11.68
CA GLY A 399 -16.09 -19.07 11.65
C GLY A 399 -17.11 -19.45 10.59
N LEU A 400 -16.68 -19.79 9.37
CA LEU A 400 -17.58 -20.17 8.27
C LEU A 400 -18.36 -21.44 8.54
N ILE A 401 -17.71 -22.51 9.01
CA ILE A 401 -18.42 -23.77 9.31
C ILE A 401 -19.35 -23.62 10.52
N GLY A 402 -18.89 -22.88 11.55
CA GLY A 402 -19.72 -22.59 12.70
C GLY A 402 -20.94 -21.72 12.34
N PHE A 403 -20.73 -20.67 11.53
CA PHE A 403 -21.82 -19.84 11.01
C PHE A 403 -22.82 -20.67 10.20
N ALA A 404 -22.34 -21.54 9.30
CA ALA A 404 -23.17 -22.41 8.48
C ALA A 404 -24.17 -23.19 9.33
N TRP A 405 -23.70 -23.94 10.30
CA TRP A 405 -24.51 -24.88 11.05
C TRP A 405 -25.23 -24.29 12.28
N THR A 406 -24.89 -23.06 12.68
CA THR A 406 -25.67 -22.31 13.68
C THR A 406 -26.72 -21.39 13.07
N SER A 407 -26.76 -21.25 11.74
CA SER A 407 -27.78 -20.50 11.00
C SER A 407 -29.08 -21.29 10.78
N LEU A 408 -29.20 -22.52 11.30
CA LEU A 408 -30.42 -23.31 11.28
C LEU A 408 -31.53 -22.62 12.08
N PRO A 409 -32.80 -22.64 11.60
CA PRO A 409 -33.94 -22.04 12.33
C PRO A 409 -34.18 -22.60 13.73
N GLN A 410 -33.70 -23.83 13.98
CA GLN A 410 -33.81 -24.52 15.27
C GLN A 410 -32.78 -24.02 16.30
N CYS A 411 -31.68 -23.39 15.82
CA CYS A 411 -30.64 -22.86 16.67
C CYS A 411 -30.98 -21.45 17.15
N HIS A 412 -30.36 -21.04 18.25
CA HIS A 412 -30.51 -19.67 18.71
C HIS A 412 -29.65 -18.73 17.86
N TRP A 413 -30.20 -17.58 17.44
CA TRP A 413 -29.55 -16.59 16.58
C TRP A 413 -28.21 -16.06 17.10
N ILE A 414 -27.97 -16.09 18.43
CA ILE A 414 -26.68 -15.68 19.03
C ILE A 414 -25.53 -16.56 18.52
N GLY A 415 -25.74 -17.84 18.23
CA GLY A 415 -24.72 -18.75 17.72
C GLY A 415 -24.09 -18.24 16.43
N SER A 416 -24.92 -17.87 15.45
CA SER A 416 -24.45 -17.31 14.18
C SER A 416 -23.73 -15.97 14.35
N MET A 417 -24.14 -15.13 15.32
CA MET A 417 -23.48 -13.86 15.64
C MET A 417 -22.07 -14.07 16.22
N ILE A 418 -21.87 -15.07 17.09
CA ILE A 418 -20.55 -15.40 17.64
C ILE A 418 -19.60 -15.81 16.50
N PHE A 419 -20.04 -16.68 15.60
CA PHE A 419 -19.21 -17.10 14.47
C PHE A 419 -18.99 -15.99 13.45
N ALA A 420 -19.93 -15.07 13.26
CA ALA A 420 -19.74 -13.86 12.47
C ALA A 420 -18.64 -12.96 13.08
N ALA A 421 -18.56 -12.83 14.42
CA ALA A 421 -17.47 -12.12 15.08
C ALA A 421 -16.11 -12.81 14.86
N ILE A 422 -16.06 -14.16 14.89
CA ILE A 422 -14.84 -14.92 14.60
C ILE A 422 -14.37 -14.69 13.15
N ILE A 423 -15.29 -14.63 12.18
CA ILE A 423 -14.97 -14.27 10.79
C ILE A 423 -14.43 -12.83 10.73
N GLY A 424 -15.00 -11.91 11.51
CA GLY A 424 -14.48 -10.54 11.63
C GLY A 424 -13.03 -10.51 12.12
N VAL A 425 -12.68 -11.29 13.16
CA VAL A 425 -11.29 -11.42 13.63
C VAL A 425 -10.36 -11.83 12.47
N ALA A 426 -10.75 -12.87 11.73
CA ALA A 426 -9.94 -13.36 10.62
C ALA A 426 -9.82 -12.32 9.48
N ASN A 427 -10.91 -11.66 9.10
CA ASN A 427 -10.94 -10.68 8.03
C ASN A 427 -9.98 -9.51 8.31
N TYR A 428 -10.04 -8.91 9.50
CA TYR A 428 -9.10 -7.86 9.90
C TYR A 428 -7.65 -8.36 9.90
N ALA A 429 -7.42 -9.54 10.50
CA ALA A 429 -6.08 -10.10 10.62
C ALA A 429 -5.43 -10.40 9.27
N ILE A 430 -6.20 -10.97 8.34
CA ILE A 430 -5.75 -11.26 6.97
C ILE A 430 -5.35 -9.95 6.28
N TYR A 431 -6.23 -8.95 6.32
CA TYR A 431 -5.94 -7.68 5.65
C TYR A 431 -4.71 -6.99 6.24
N MET A 432 -4.62 -6.88 7.57
CA MET A 432 -3.49 -6.25 8.24
C MET A 432 -2.16 -6.97 7.96
N ALA A 433 -2.11 -8.28 8.13
CA ALA A 433 -0.88 -9.05 7.99
C ALA A 433 -0.40 -9.12 6.52
N THR A 434 -1.32 -9.19 5.56
CA THR A 434 -0.96 -9.21 4.13
C THR A 434 -0.36 -7.89 3.68
N ILE A 435 -0.94 -6.76 4.08
CA ILE A 435 -0.41 -5.43 3.77
C ILE A 435 0.95 -5.22 4.43
N ASP A 436 1.08 -5.52 5.74
CA ASP A 436 2.31 -5.33 6.49
C ASP A 436 3.47 -6.18 5.93
N TYR A 437 3.17 -7.43 5.56
CA TYR A 437 4.15 -8.29 4.91
C TYR A 437 4.59 -7.76 3.54
N MET A 438 3.65 -7.34 2.69
CA MET A 438 3.96 -6.84 1.34
C MET A 438 4.77 -5.55 1.37
N ILE A 439 4.48 -4.64 2.30
CA ILE A 439 5.26 -3.41 2.48
C ILE A 439 6.74 -3.73 2.73
N CYS A 440 7.01 -4.73 3.54
CA CYS A 440 8.39 -5.10 3.88
C CYS A 440 9.07 -5.98 2.84
N ALA A 441 8.36 -6.97 2.31
CA ALA A 441 8.94 -7.95 1.41
C ALA A 441 9.32 -7.36 0.04
N TYR A 442 8.62 -6.31 -0.40
CA TYR A 442 8.81 -5.72 -1.73
C TYR A 442 9.40 -4.31 -1.71
N GLY A 443 9.63 -3.70 -0.55
CA GLY A 443 10.34 -2.43 -0.37
C GLY A 443 9.91 -1.33 -1.37
N PRO A 444 10.76 -0.96 -2.35
CA PRO A 444 10.44 0.07 -3.35
C PRO A 444 9.22 -0.24 -4.22
N TYR A 445 8.89 -1.53 -4.38
CA TYR A 445 7.72 -2.01 -5.12
C TYR A 445 6.51 -2.26 -4.21
N SER A 446 6.61 -1.91 -2.92
CA SER A 446 5.55 -2.14 -1.93
C SER A 446 4.21 -1.53 -2.34
N ALA A 447 4.22 -0.32 -2.89
CA ALA A 447 3.01 0.33 -3.39
C ALA A 447 2.33 -0.48 -4.50
N SER A 448 3.10 -1.11 -5.42
CA SER A 448 2.53 -1.96 -6.46
C SER A 448 2.08 -3.32 -5.94
N ALA A 449 2.78 -3.90 -4.97
CA ALA A 449 2.37 -5.17 -4.33
C ALA A 449 1.09 -4.99 -3.51
N THR A 450 1.01 -3.93 -2.69
CA THR A 450 -0.19 -3.60 -1.91
C THR A 450 -1.34 -3.14 -2.79
N GLY A 451 -1.04 -2.46 -3.91
CA GLY A 451 -2.01 -2.10 -4.94
C GLY A 451 -2.65 -3.33 -5.57
N GLY A 452 -1.86 -4.31 -5.99
CA GLY A 452 -2.38 -5.59 -6.50
C GLY A 452 -3.25 -6.33 -5.47
N ASN A 453 -2.91 -6.26 -4.19
CA ASN A 453 -3.74 -6.79 -3.10
C ASN A 453 -5.07 -6.03 -2.98
N GLY A 454 -5.02 -4.68 -2.96
CA GLY A 454 -6.22 -3.82 -2.89
C GLY A 454 -7.14 -4.05 -4.09
N TRP A 455 -6.57 -4.10 -5.30
CA TRP A 455 -7.33 -4.40 -6.51
C TRP A 455 -8.05 -5.76 -6.43
N SER A 456 -7.33 -6.81 -6.04
CA SER A 456 -7.93 -8.15 -5.90
C SER A 456 -9.06 -8.17 -4.89
N ARG A 457 -8.89 -7.49 -3.77
CA ARG A 457 -9.85 -7.40 -2.68
C ARG A 457 -11.15 -6.75 -3.15
N ASP A 458 -11.05 -5.54 -3.68
CA ASP A 458 -12.22 -4.75 -4.06
C ASP A 458 -12.89 -5.31 -5.33
N PHE A 459 -12.11 -5.87 -6.27
CA PHE A 459 -12.61 -6.52 -7.47
C PHE A 459 -13.39 -7.80 -7.14
N LEU A 460 -12.84 -8.69 -6.31
CA LEU A 460 -13.52 -9.92 -5.92
C LEU A 460 -14.78 -9.63 -5.10
N ALA A 461 -14.73 -8.66 -4.19
CA ALA A 461 -15.89 -8.21 -3.43
C ALA A 461 -17.00 -7.70 -4.35
N GLY A 462 -16.64 -6.91 -5.37
CA GLY A 462 -17.60 -6.41 -6.37
C GLY A 462 -18.22 -7.52 -7.19
N VAL A 463 -17.42 -8.37 -7.80
CA VAL A 463 -17.88 -9.44 -8.68
C VAL A 463 -18.75 -10.46 -7.92
N LEU A 464 -18.34 -10.85 -6.71
CA LEU A 464 -19.08 -11.85 -5.92
C LEU A 464 -20.36 -11.31 -5.27
N THR A 465 -20.58 -10.00 -5.23
CA THR A 465 -21.84 -9.40 -4.81
C THR A 465 -23.02 -9.83 -5.72
N ILE A 466 -22.78 -10.02 -7.02
CA ILE A 466 -23.83 -10.40 -7.98
C ILE A 466 -24.37 -11.82 -7.74
N PRO A 467 -23.54 -12.87 -7.72
CA PRO A 467 -24.03 -14.21 -7.48
C PRO A 467 -24.40 -14.49 -6.03
N ALA A 468 -24.12 -13.58 -5.07
CA ALA A 468 -24.30 -13.82 -3.65
C ALA A 468 -25.71 -14.33 -3.31
N THR A 469 -26.76 -13.61 -3.71
CA THR A 469 -28.14 -14.05 -3.39
C THR A 469 -28.53 -15.35 -4.08
N PRO A 470 -28.35 -15.53 -5.41
CA PRO A 470 -28.60 -16.84 -6.04
C PRO A 470 -27.81 -17.99 -5.40
N PHE A 471 -26.56 -17.70 -4.98
CA PHE A 471 -25.71 -18.67 -4.31
C PHE A 471 -26.30 -19.13 -2.97
N PHE A 472 -26.83 -18.20 -2.17
CA PHE A 472 -27.44 -18.52 -0.88
C PHE A 472 -28.90 -19.01 -0.98
N THR A 473 -29.61 -18.84 -2.11
CA THR A 473 -31.02 -19.24 -2.25
C THR A 473 -31.22 -20.49 -3.07
N ASN A 474 -30.35 -20.78 -4.06
CA ASN A 474 -30.60 -21.85 -5.05
C ASN A 474 -29.82 -23.14 -4.80
N ILE A 475 -28.87 -23.14 -3.85
CA ILE A 475 -28.03 -24.32 -3.57
C ILE A 475 -28.68 -25.16 -2.47
N GLY A 476 -28.91 -26.44 -2.72
CA GLY A 476 -29.17 -27.43 -1.66
C GLY A 476 -30.60 -27.51 -1.08
N GLY A 477 -31.58 -26.93 -1.72
CA GLY A 477 -32.98 -27.10 -1.30
C GLY A 477 -33.27 -26.57 0.12
N LYS A 478 -33.63 -27.44 1.06
CA LYS A 478 -34.02 -27.05 2.43
C LYS A 478 -32.87 -26.40 3.24
N TYR A 479 -31.64 -26.79 2.99
CA TYR A 479 -30.44 -26.34 3.73
C TYR A 479 -29.56 -25.43 2.85
N HIS A 480 -30.17 -24.53 2.08
CA HIS A 480 -29.48 -23.71 1.10
C HIS A 480 -28.41 -22.76 1.72
N LEU A 481 -28.69 -22.19 2.90
CA LEU A 481 -27.77 -21.27 3.59
C LEU A 481 -26.56 -22.02 4.16
N GLU A 482 -26.81 -23.21 4.75
CA GLU A 482 -25.79 -24.05 5.36
C GLU A 482 -24.84 -24.62 4.32
N TYR A 483 -25.35 -25.13 3.20
CA TYR A 483 -24.53 -25.67 2.13
C TYR A 483 -23.74 -24.58 1.41
N ALA A 484 -24.34 -23.42 1.15
CA ALA A 484 -23.63 -22.29 0.58
C ALA A 484 -22.45 -21.86 1.47
N SER A 485 -22.68 -21.72 2.78
CA SER A 485 -21.62 -21.37 3.74
C SER A 485 -20.56 -22.47 3.87
N THR A 486 -20.95 -23.75 3.75
CA THR A 486 -20.01 -24.89 3.77
C THR A 486 -19.13 -24.91 2.51
N ILE A 487 -19.64 -24.52 1.35
CA ILE A 487 -18.83 -24.37 0.14
C ILE A 487 -17.77 -23.29 0.36
N LEU A 488 -18.14 -22.15 0.94
CA LEU A 488 -17.19 -21.08 1.27
C LEU A 488 -16.14 -21.55 2.27
N PHE A 489 -16.52 -22.37 3.27
CA PHE A 489 -15.57 -23.03 4.17
C PHE A 489 -14.58 -23.90 3.39
N CYS A 490 -15.03 -24.75 2.48
CA CYS A 490 -14.14 -25.59 1.67
C CYS A 490 -13.15 -24.76 0.82
N ILE A 491 -13.60 -23.62 0.25
CA ILE A 491 -12.73 -22.71 -0.51
C ILE A 491 -11.70 -22.02 0.40
N SER A 492 -12.04 -21.74 1.65
CA SER A 492 -11.12 -21.09 2.59
C SER A 492 -9.93 -21.97 3.00
N ILE A 493 -10.12 -23.31 3.06
CA ILE A 493 -9.08 -24.24 3.53
C ILE A 493 -7.78 -24.15 2.70
N PRO A 494 -7.77 -24.31 1.37
CA PRO A 494 -6.54 -24.23 0.59
C PRO A 494 -5.87 -22.88 0.69
N LEU A 495 -6.63 -21.77 0.82
CA LEU A 495 -6.08 -20.44 1.00
C LEU A 495 -5.38 -20.31 2.37
N VAL A 496 -5.96 -20.84 3.41
CA VAL A 496 -5.36 -20.89 4.74
C VAL A 496 -4.09 -21.74 4.76
N ILE A 497 -4.12 -22.94 4.16
CA ILE A 497 -2.94 -23.81 4.05
C ILE A 497 -1.81 -23.10 3.31
N ALA A 498 -2.11 -22.33 2.27
CA ALA A 498 -1.13 -21.59 1.49
C ALA A 498 -0.40 -20.53 2.34
N VAL A 499 -1.03 -19.93 3.36
CA VAL A 499 -0.36 -19.01 4.31
C VAL A 499 0.73 -19.73 5.11
N TYR A 500 0.44 -20.94 5.60
CA TYR A 500 1.45 -21.74 6.30
C TYR A 500 2.61 -22.11 5.38
N ILE A 501 2.34 -22.43 4.12
CA ILE A 501 3.38 -22.71 3.12
C ILE A 501 4.25 -21.46 2.90
N ILE A 502 3.64 -20.26 2.79
CA ILE A 502 4.38 -19.00 2.63
C ILE A 502 5.24 -18.75 3.87
N TYR A 503 4.70 -18.95 5.07
CA TYR A 503 5.47 -18.76 6.30
C TYR A 503 6.71 -19.65 6.38
N TRP A 504 6.60 -20.93 5.98
CA TRP A 504 7.72 -21.87 6.07
C TRP A 504 8.67 -21.78 4.86
N LYS A 505 8.15 -21.52 3.66
CA LYS A 505 8.93 -21.47 2.42
C LYS A 505 9.16 -20.04 1.89
N GLY A 506 8.81 -19.01 2.65
CA GLY A 506 8.93 -17.59 2.27
C GLY A 506 10.31 -17.22 1.72
N PRO A 507 11.43 -17.53 2.41
CA PRO A 507 12.77 -17.23 1.89
C PRO A 507 13.04 -17.85 0.53
N ALA A 508 12.62 -19.11 0.30
CA ALA A 508 12.80 -19.79 -0.97
C ALA A 508 11.92 -19.20 -2.10
N LEU A 509 10.72 -18.72 -1.76
CA LEU A 509 9.83 -18.07 -2.71
C LEU A 509 10.34 -16.69 -3.10
N ARG A 510 10.86 -15.90 -2.14
CA ARG A 510 11.45 -14.58 -2.43
C ARG A 510 12.71 -14.70 -3.30
N LYS A 511 13.57 -15.70 -3.07
CA LYS A 511 14.74 -15.96 -3.93
C LYS A 511 14.40 -16.25 -5.40
N ARG A 512 13.15 -16.59 -5.71
CA ARG A 512 12.67 -16.77 -7.08
C ARG A 512 12.00 -15.52 -7.65
N SER A 513 11.76 -14.51 -6.83
CA SER A 513 11.11 -13.25 -7.21
C SER A 513 12.16 -12.23 -7.67
N PRO A 514 12.10 -11.77 -8.93
CA PRO A 514 13.02 -10.75 -9.42
C PRO A 514 12.84 -9.39 -8.71
N PHE A 515 11.66 -9.10 -8.20
CA PHE A 515 11.39 -7.87 -7.46
C PHE A 515 11.93 -7.91 -6.02
N ALA A 516 11.84 -9.06 -5.35
CA ALA A 516 12.40 -9.22 -4.00
C ALA A 516 13.93 -9.29 -4.01
N GLN A 517 14.54 -9.91 -5.03
CA GLN A 517 15.99 -9.97 -5.21
C GLN A 517 16.63 -8.58 -5.36
N GLN A 518 16.02 -7.69 -6.13
CA GLN A 518 16.53 -6.32 -6.28
C GLN A 518 16.60 -5.57 -4.94
N LEU A 519 15.68 -5.85 -4.03
CA LEU A 519 15.71 -5.28 -2.68
C LEU A 519 16.83 -5.87 -1.82
N GLU A 520 17.08 -7.17 -1.94
CA GLU A 520 18.13 -7.87 -1.20
C GLU A 520 19.52 -7.41 -1.65
N ASP A 521 19.72 -7.28 -2.97
CA ASP A 521 20.95 -6.76 -3.57
C ASP A 521 21.24 -5.31 -3.10
N ALA A 522 20.23 -4.46 -3.09
CA ALA A 522 20.36 -3.09 -2.63
C ALA A 522 20.69 -3.01 -1.12
N ARG A 523 20.09 -3.86 -0.29
CA ARG A 523 20.43 -3.96 1.14
C ARG A 523 21.87 -4.44 1.36
N HIS A 524 22.28 -5.43 0.59
CA HIS A 524 23.64 -5.96 0.68
C HIS A 524 24.68 -4.90 0.29
N GLN A 525 24.43 -4.13 -0.76
CA GLN A 525 25.28 -3.02 -1.18
C GLN A 525 25.41 -1.96 -0.08
N MET A 526 24.30 -1.54 0.54
CA MET A 526 24.33 -0.58 1.65
C MET A 526 25.05 -1.12 2.89
N GLN A 527 24.90 -2.41 3.22
CA GLN A 527 25.66 -3.00 4.32
C GLN A 527 27.17 -3.02 4.06
N VAL A 528 27.55 -3.27 2.81
CA VAL A 528 28.96 -3.21 2.39
C VAL A 528 29.48 -1.77 2.46
N GLU A 529 28.71 -0.78 2.02
CA GLU A 529 29.05 0.64 2.11
C GLU A 529 29.11 1.14 3.57
N SER A 530 28.14 0.71 4.41
CA SER A 530 28.15 1.02 5.85
C SER A 530 29.34 0.40 6.59
N ARG A 531 29.80 -0.76 6.16
CA ARG A 531 31.03 -1.39 6.71
C ARG A 531 32.31 -0.69 6.23
N ARG A 532 32.29 -0.06 5.04
CA ARG A 532 33.41 0.73 4.50
C ARG A 532 33.46 2.15 5.04
N GLY A 533 32.33 2.77 5.37
CA GLY A 533 32.25 4.09 5.98
C GLY A 533 31.52 4.02 7.31
N SER A 534 32.14 4.46 8.40
CA SER A 534 31.71 4.38 9.81
C SER A 534 30.37 5.12 10.14
N LYS A 535 29.40 5.16 9.22
CA LYS A 535 28.07 5.76 9.44
C LYS A 535 26.97 4.72 9.29
N VAL A 536 26.22 4.48 10.35
CA VAL A 536 24.99 3.66 10.33
C VAL A 536 23.96 4.37 9.45
N VAL A 537 23.64 3.78 8.29
CA VAL A 537 22.62 4.32 7.39
C VAL A 537 21.25 3.77 7.80
N PRO A 538 20.25 4.60 8.15
CA PRO A 538 18.91 4.14 8.51
C PRO A 538 18.22 3.39 7.35
N VAL A 539 17.35 2.44 7.68
CA VAL A 539 16.58 1.64 6.69
C VAL A 539 15.65 2.53 5.83
N SER A 540 15.24 3.69 6.32
CA SER A 540 14.51 4.70 5.56
C SER A 540 15.25 5.17 4.30
N ARG A 541 16.59 5.22 4.35
CA ARG A 541 17.45 5.57 3.20
C ARG A 541 17.54 4.45 2.15
N LEU A 542 17.23 3.20 2.51
CA LEU A 542 17.21 2.09 1.54
C LEU A 542 16.16 2.33 0.45
N ASN A 543 14.99 2.79 0.83
CA ASN A 543 13.89 3.04 -0.11
C ASN A 543 14.16 4.27 -0.99
N SER A 544 14.78 5.31 -0.45
CA SER A 544 15.18 6.50 -1.22
C SER A 544 16.37 6.19 -2.14
N TYR A 545 17.36 5.44 -1.66
CA TYR A 545 18.52 5.03 -2.45
C TYR A 545 18.13 4.12 -3.63
N VAL A 546 17.30 3.11 -3.42
CA VAL A 546 16.82 2.23 -4.50
C VAL A 546 15.93 3.00 -5.47
N ARG A 547 15.10 3.95 -5.00
CA ARG A 547 14.35 4.87 -5.87
C ARG A 547 15.29 5.76 -6.69
N SER A 548 16.30 6.39 -6.08
CA SER A 548 17.26 7.23 -6.80
C SER A 548 18.06 6.44 -7.84
N GLN A 549 18.46 5.21 -7.55
CA GLN A 549 19.12 4.33 -8.52
C GLN A 549 18.19 3.89 -9.67
N GLN A 550 16.90 3.72 -9.41
CA GLN A 550 15.90 3.45 -10.44
C GLN A 550 15.65 4.68 -11.31
N ASP A 551 15.57 5.86 -10.71
CA ASP A 551 15.45 7.13 -11.42
C ASP A 551 16.69 7.42 -12.27
N LEU A 552 17.88 7.07 -11.80
CA LEU A 552 19.14 7.15 -12.58
C LEU A 552 19.21 6.14 -13.72
N ARG A 553 18.68 4.92 -13.56
CA ARG A 553 18.61 3.91 -14.64
C ARG A 553 17.50 4.19 -15.65
N ILE A 554 16.48 4.93 -15.27
CA ILE A 554 15.32 5.28 -16.09
C ILE A 554 15.52 6.63 -16.78
N ARG A 555 16.38 7.51 -16.24
CA ARG A 555 16.74 8.74 -16.95
C ARG A 555 17.54 8.36 -18.21
N PRO A 556 17.00 8.47 -19.43
CA PRO A 556 17.86 8.49 -20.60
C PRO A 556 18.76 9.71 -20.45
N ILE A 557 20.03 9.57 -20.79
CA ILE A 557 21.02 10.65 -20.85
C ILE A 557 20.51 11.73 -21.83
N ILE A 558 19.53 12.53 -21.39
CA ILE A 558 18.97 13.68 -22.13
C ILE A 558 19.52 14.95 -21.48
N GLY A 559 20.80 15.00 -21.28
CA GLY A 559 21.46 16.19 -20.72
C GLY A 559 22.77 16.56 -21.40
N SER A 560 23.26 15.75 -22.36
CA SER A 560 24.62 15.98 -22.90
C SER A 560 24.67 16.62 -24.29
N ARG A 561 23.67 17.38 -24.73
CA ARG A 561 23.82 18.19 -25.96
C ARG A 561 24.43 19.57 -25.75
N GLY A 562 24.65 20.00 -24.49
CA GLY A 562 25.33 21.25 -24.15
C GLY A 562 26.83 21.12 -23.85
N ASN A 563 27.30 19.95 -23.37
CA ASN A 563 28.66 19.81 -22.84
C ASN A 563 29.60 18.92 -23.67
N SER A 564 29.22 18.43 -24.83
CA SER A 564 30.12 17.62 -25.67
C SER A 564 31.32 18.41 -26.23
N ARG A 565 31.25 19.73 -26.29
CA ARG A 565 32.41 20.57 -26.67
C ARG A 565 33.36 20.87 -25.50
N ALA A 566 32.87 21.01 -24.27
CA ALA A 566 33.68 21.26 -23.09
C ALA A 566 34.48 20.01 -22.66
N ASN A 567 33.84 18.83 -22.64
CA ASN A 567 34.51 17.56 -22.30
C ASN A 567 35.52 17.10 -23.34
N SER A 568 35.32 17.39 -24.64
CA SER A 568 36.34 17.09 -25.64
C SER A 568 37.60 17.95 -25.53
N GLN A 569 37.45 19.20 -25.06
CA GLN A 569 38.59 20.08 -24.79
C GLN A 569 39.32 19.75 -23.46
N ALA A 570 38.58 19.31 -22.42
CA ALA A 570 39.19 18.88 -21.17
C ALA A 570 39.97 17.55 -21.34
N ASN A 571 39.43 16.56 -22.05
CA ASN A 571 40.13 15.30 -22.34
C ASN A 571 41.35 15.50 -23.27
N SER A 572 41.31 16.47 -24.20
CA SER A 572 42.48 16.76 -25.03
C SER A 572 43.59 17.47 -24.23
N ARG A 573 43.26 18.32 -23.25
CA ARG A 573 44.21 18.96 -22.34
C ARG A 573 44.81 17.98 -21.32
N ALA A 574 44.02 17.04 -20.78
CA ALA A 574 44.50 15.99 -19.87
C ALA A 574 45.48 15.03 -20.58
N ASN A 575 45.19 14.62 -21.81
CA ASN A 575 46.09 13.77 -22.60
C ASN A 575 47.37 14.53 -23.04
N SER A 576 47.30 15.82 -23.30
CA SER A 576 48.48 16.64 -23.59
C SER A 576 49.41 16.79 -22.38
N ARG A 577 48.86 16.94 -21.16
CA ARG A 577 49.65 16.96 -19.91
C ARG A 577 50.24 15.59 -19.56
N ARG A 578 49.55 14.48 -19.81
CA ARG A 578 50.07 13.13 -19.59
C ARG A 578 51.29 12.83 -20.49
N ASN A 579 51.25 13.22 -21.73
CA ASN A 579 52.40 13.07 -22.67
C ASN A 579 53.59 13.97 -22.34
N SER A 580 53.39 15.15 -21.71
CA SER A 580 54.49 16.00 -21.27
C SER A 580 55.19 15.52 -19.99
N ILE A 581 54.50 14.77 -19.13
CA ILE A 581 55.08 14.19 -17.92
C ILE A 581 55.89 12.92 -18.24
N ILE A 582 55.51 12.14 -19.25
CA ILE A 582 56.23 10.93 -19.67
C ILE A 582 57.56 11.26 -20.37
N VAL A 583 57.68 12.44 -20.99
CA VAL A 583 58.94 12.88 -21.65
C VAL A 583 59.96 13.43 -20.65
N ASN A 584 59.59 13.80 -19.40
CA ASN A 584 60.51 14.36 -18.42
C ASN A 584 61.09 13.34 -17.39
N VAL A 585 60.81 12.03 -17.54
CA VAL A 585 61.35 11.00 -16.65
C VAL A 585 62.44 10.13 -17.30
N ASN A 586 62.79 10.40 -18.59
CA ASN A 586 63.86 9.69 -19.31
C ASN A 586 65.05 10.62 -19.71
N HIS A 587 65.44 11.51 -18.79
CA HIS A 587 66.78 12.12 -18.84
C HIS A 587 67.40 12.18 -17.45
#